data_d9a189cbb2101c4185724f4f27142a64
#
_entry.id   d9a189cbb2101c4185724f4f27142a64
#
_cell.length_a   1.000
_cell.length_b   1.000
_cell.length_c   1.000
_cell.angle_alpha   90.00
_cell.angle_beta   90.00
_cell.angle_gamma   90.00
#
_symmetry.space_group_name_H-M   'P 1'
#
loop_
_entity.id
_entity.type
_entity.pdbx_description
1 polymer ?
#
loop_
_entity_poly.entity_id
_entity_poly.type
_entity_poly.pdbx_seq_one_letter_code
_entity_poly.pdbx_strand_id
1 'polypeptide(L)'
;MAIGAKRLVVGAHYGLRDWLAQRLTAVILAAYALFFAIYVLIVLSTKGALGYDEWAGMFVPVWSKVLALIAILALLYHAWIGMRDVWMDYVRPTGIRLALLVVTILWLVFCALWSAQILWSV
;
A
#
# COMPACT_ATOMS: atom_id res chain seq x y z
N MET A 1 -45.75 -11.53 18.93
CA MET A 1 -44.43 -11.75 19.54
C MET A 1 -43.40 -11.62 18.45
N ALA A 2 -42.70 -10.51 18.36
CA ALA A 2 -41.60 -10.40 17.44
C ALA A 2 -40.51 -11.34 17.94
N ILE A 3 -40.36 -12.45 17.30
CA ILE A 3 -39.18 -13.31 17.45
C ILE A 3 -38.04 -12.39 16.97
N GLY A 4 -37.29 -11.84 17.91
CA GLY A 4 -36.13 -11.05 17.59
C GLY A 4 -35.27 -11.87 16.67
N ALA A 5 -35.29 -11.56 15.39
CA ALA A 5 -34.34 -12.11 14.46
C ALA A 5 -32.97 -11.86 15.07
N LYS A 6 -32.32 -12.89 15.54
CA LYS A 6 -30.90 -12.82 15.89
C LYS A 6 -30.21 -12.36 14.62
N ARG A 7 -30.02 -11.05 14.50
CA ARG A 7 -29.21 -10.50 13.43
C ARG A 7 -27.83 -11.06 13.64
N LEU A 8 -27.52 -12.12 12.94
CA LEU A 8 -26.15 -12.52 12.73
C LEU A 8 -25.45 -11.30 12.18
N VAL A 9 -24.47 -10.82 12.90
CA VAL A 9 -23.64 -9.67 12.46
C VAL A 9 -22.78 -10.19 11.31
N VAL A 10 -23.38 -10.27 10.12
CA VAL A 10 -22.79 -10.89 8.92
C VAL A 10 -21.64 -10.05 8.35
N GLY A 11 -21.34 -8.90 8.87
CA GLY A 11 -20.27 -8.04 8.40
C GLY A 11 -19.03 -7.99 9.30
N ALA A 12 -19.09 -8.53 10.51
CA ALA A 12 -18.01 -8.40 11.50
C ALA A 12 -16.69 -9.03 11.06
N HIS A 13 -16.72 -10.08 10.25
CA HIS A 13 -15.51 -10.73 9.73
C HIS A 13 -14.78 -9.86 8.70
N TYR A 14 -15.48 -9.16 7.85
CA TYR A 14 -14.90 -8.28 6.84
C TYR A 14 -14.31 -7.01 7.46
N GLY A 15 -14.98 -6.43 8.44
CA GLY A 15 -14.47 -5.25 9.14
C GLY A 15 -13.19 -5.52 9.91
N LEU A 16 -13.08 -6.67 10.57
CA LEU A 16 -11.85 -7.09 11.26
C LEU A 16 -10.71 -7.33 10.27
N ARG A 17 -10.99 -7.98 9.15
CA ARG A 17 -10.00 -8.25 8.11
C ARG A 17 -9.41 -6.96 7.53
N ASP A 18 -10.24 -6.00 7.18
CA ASP A 18 -9.79 -4.71 6.65
C ASP A 18 -9.06 -3.88 7.70
N TRP A 19 -9.53 -3.87 8.93
CA TRP A 19 -8.86 -3.20 10.03
C TRP A 19 -7.46 -3.78 10.28
N LEU A 20 -7.36 -5.11 10.33
CA LEU A 20 -6.08 -5.79 10.53
C LEU A 20 -5.12 -5.55 9.36
N ALA A 21 -5.62 -5.66 8.13
CA ALA A 21 -4.82 -5.42 6.93
C ALA A 21 -4.30 -3.98 6.90
N GLN A 22 -5.11 -3.00 7.26
CA GLN A 22 -4.72 -1.60 7.32
C GLN A 22 -3.63 -1.35 8.38
N ARG A 23 -3.73 -1.99 9.55
CA ARG A 23 -2.71 -1.91 10.60
C ARG A 23 -1.42 -2.61 10.20
N LEU A 24 -1.51 -3.81 9.66
CA LEU A 24 -0.35 -4.58 9.23
C LEU A 24 0.42 -3.88 8.10
N THR A 25 -0.27 -3.39 7.09
CA THR A 25 0.34 -2.64 5.99
C THR A 25 0.97 -1.34 6.48
N ALA A 26 0.35 -0.64 7.42
CA ALA A 26 0.93 0.56 8.03
C ALA A 26 2.23 0.26 8.77
N VAL A 27 2.32 -0.85 9.51
CA VAL A 27 3.56 -1.27 10.20
C VAL A 27 4.66 -1.60 9.21
N ILE A 28 4.35 -2.34 8.14
CA ILE A 28 5.30 -2.65 7.06
C ILE A 28 5.83 -1.36 6.42
N LEU A 29 4.95 -0.43 6.10
CA LEU A 29 5.32 0.85 5.50
C LEU A 29 6.19 1.69 6.44
N ALA A 30 5.83 1.77 7.72
CA ALA A 30 6.61 2.50 8.72
C ALA A 30 8.02 1.89 8.90
N ALA A 31 8.13 0.56 8.97
CA ALA A 31 9.40 -0.13 9.08
C ALA A 31 10.27 0.11 7.84
N TYR A 32 9.69 0.02 6.65
CA TYR A 32 10.42 0.27 5.40
C TYR A 32 10.85 1.74 5.27
N ALA A 33 9.99 2.69 5.64
CA ALA A 33 10.32 4.11 5.63
C ALA A 33 11.47 4.43 6.59
N LEU A 34 11.48 3.82 7.78
CA LEU A 34 12.58 3.97 8.73
C LEU A 34 13.89 3.39 8.18
N PHE A 35 13.84 2.19 7.62
CA PHE A 35 14.99 1.56 6.97
C PHE A 35 15.55 2.45 5.84
N PHE A 36 14.70 2.97 4.99
CA PHE A 36 15.08 3.86 3.90
C PHE A 36 15.68 5.18 4.41
N ALA A 37 15.07 5.78 5.44
CA ALA A 37 15.58 7.00 6.06
C ALA A 37 16.98 6.80 6.67
N ILE A 38 17.20 5.69 7.36
CA ILE A 38 18.52 5.35 7.92
C ILE A 38 19.55 5.19 6.80
N TYR A 39 19.21 4.49 5.73
CA TYR A 39 20.10 4.34 4.57
C TYR A 39 20.49 5.71 3.97
N VAL A 40 19.51 6.57 3.72
CA VAL A 40 19.74 7.92 3.19
C VAL A 40 20.64 8.73 4.12
N LEU A 41 20.40 8.69 5.43
CA LEU A 41 21.22 9.40 6.41
C LEU A 41 22.68 8.90 6.42
N ILE A 42 22.89 7.59 6.31
CA ILE A 42 24.23 7.00 6.23
C ILE A 42 24.94 7.48 4.96
N VAL A 43 24.27 7.43 3.82
CA VAL A 43 24.84 7.90 2.54
C VAL A 43 25.20 9.38 2.60
N LEU A 44 24.30 10.22 3.09
CA LEU A 44 24.54 11.65 3.23
C LEU A 44 25.70 11.95 4.20
N SER A 45 25.81 11.23 5.29
CA SER A 45 26.89 11.43 6.27
C SER A 45 28.25 10.96 5.76
N THR A 46 28.30 9.94 4.92
CA THR A 46 29.53 9.33 4.41
C THR A 46 30.01 9.96 3.09
N LYS A 47 29.07 10.28 2.19
CA LYS A 47 29.37 10.77 0.85
C LYS A 47 29.03 12.23 0.63
N GLY A 48 28.29 12.85 1.55
CA GLY A 48 27.90 14.26 1.49
C GLY A 48 26.78 14.59 0.50
N ALA A 49 26.41 13.66 -0.39
CA ALA A 49 25.32 13.82 -1.35
C ALA A 49 24.68 12.49 -1.69
N LEU A 50 23.41 12.52 -2.07
CA LEU A 50 22.67 11.38 -2.58
C LEU A 50 22.49 11.59 -4.09
N GLY A 51 23.34 10.96 -4.89
CA GLY A 51 23.21 10.94 -6.35
C GLY A 51 22.36 9.77 -6.84
N TYR A 52 22.21 9.69 -8.16
CA TYR A 52 21.48 8.57 -8.78
C TYR A 52 22.14 7.22 -8.49
N ASP A 53 23.45 7.16 -8.55
CA ASP A 53 24.20 5.91 -8.35
C ASP A 53 24.05 5.37 -6.93
N GLU A 54 24.07 6.23 -5.92
CA GLU A 54 23.83 5.85 -4.54
C GLU A 54 22.39 5.38 -4.32
N TRP A 55 21.44 6.09 -4.92
CA TRP A 55 20.03 5.73 -4.85
C TRP A 55 19.76 4.40 -5.58
N ALA A 56 20.22 4.26 -6.80
CA ALA A 56 20.06 3.04 -7.60
C ALA A 56 20.80 1.85 -6.96
N GLY A 57 21.99 2.09 -6.42
CA GLY A 57 22.80 1.08 -5.73
C GLY A 57 22.08 0.40 -4.56
N MET A 58 21.12 1.09 -3.93
CA MET A 58 20.28 0.48 -2.90
C MET A 58 19.43 -0.69 -3.44
N PHE A 59 19.03 -0.62 -4.71
CA PHE A 59 18.15 -1.60 -5.35
C PHE A 59 18.88 -2.66 -6.19
N VAL A 60 20.20 -2.62 -6.28
CA VAL A 60 20.98 -3.63 -6.99
C VAL A 60 20.86 -5.01 -6.35
N PRO A 61 20.97 -5.18 -5.01
CA PRO A 61 20.81 -6.49 -4.39
C PRO A 61 19.38 -7.02 -4.53
N VAL A 62 19.25 -8.30 -4.87
CA VAL A 62 17.92 -8.93 -5.04
C VAL A 62 17.06 -8.85 -3.78
N TRP A 63 17.65 -9.03 -2.61
CA TRP A 63 16.93 -8.92 -1.34
C TRP A 63 16.31 -7.52 -1.13
N SER A 64 17.02 -6.47 -1.55
CA SER A 64 16.53 -5.09 -1.47
C SER A 64 15.35 -4.86 -2.43
N LYS A 65 15.43 -5.41 -3.64
CA LYS A 65 14.31 -5.38 -4.60
C LYS A 65 13.07 -6.07 -4.03
N VAL A 66 13.25 -7.22 -3.40
CA VAL A 66 12.13 -7.96 -2.78
C VAL A 66 11.51 -7.18 -1.63
N LEU A 67 12.34 -6.59 -0.75
CA LEU A 67 11.82 -5.73 0.33
C LEU A 67 11.08 -4.51 -0.20
N ALA A 68 11.62 -3.85 -1.22
CA ALA A 68 10.96 -2.73 -1.87
C ALA A 68 9.62 -3.14 -2.50
N LEU A 69 9.57 -4.30 -3.15
CA LEU A 69 8.33 -4.82 -3.73
C LEU A 69 7.28 -5.13 -2.65
N ILE A 70 7.68 -5.74 -1.54
CA ILE A 70 6.79 -5.98 -0.40
C ILE A 70 6.22 -4.65 0.13
N ALA A 71 7.06 -3.63 0.29
CA ALA A 71 6.63 -2.30 0.73
C ALA A 71 5.66 -1.65 -0.28
N ILE A 72 5.93 -1.77 -1.59
CA ILE A 72 5.05 -1.26 -2.65
C ILE A 72 3.70 -1.97 -2.62
N LEU A 73 3.67 -3.30 -2.52
CA LEU A 73 2.42 -4.05 -2.44
C LEU A 73 1.63 -3.71 -1.18
N ALA A 74 2.31 -3.54 -0.04
CA ALA A 74 1.69 -3.06 1.19
C ALA A 74 1.09 -1.66 1.01
N LEU A 75 1.80 -0.74 0.35
CA LEU A 75 1.33 0.60 0.05
C LEU A 75 0.08 0.58 -0.84
N LEU A 76 0.10 -0.22 -1.90
CA LEU A 76 -1.02 -0.31 -2.83
C LEU A 76 -2.26 -0.91 -2.15
N TYR A 77 -2.09 -1.93 -1.33
CA TYR A 77 -3.19 -2.51 -0.58
C TYR A 77 -3.74 -1.57 0.50
N HIS A 78 -2.85 -0.87 1.21
CA HIS A 78 -3.20 0.18 2.17
C HIS A 78 -4.00 1.30 1.49
N ALA A 79 -3.53 1.77 0.34
CA ALA A 79 -4.20 2.79 -0.47
C ALA A 79 -5.57 2.29 -0.98
N TRP A 80 -5.66 1.03 -1.41
CA TRP A 80 -6.93 0.44 -1.86
C TRP A 80 -7.99 0.48 -0.75
N ILE A 81 -7.65 0.00 0.45
CA ILE A 81 -8.59 0.01 1.58
C ILE A 81 -9.01 1.45 1.90
N GLY A 82 -8.06 2.38 1.99
CA GLY A 82 -8.34 3.78 2.30
C GLY A 82 -9.20 4.45 1.24
N MET A 83 -8.88 4.30 -0.03
CA MET A 83 -9.66 4.89 -1.14
C MET A 83 -11.05 4.28 -1.26
N ARG A 84 -11.15 2.96 -1.09
CA ARG A 84 -12.45 2.28 -1.09
C ARG A 84 -13.36 2.83 0.02
N ASP A 85 -12.84 2.99 1.22
CA ASP A 85 -13.61 3.52 2.34
C ASP A 85 -14.06 4.95 2.07
N VAL A 86 -13.21 5.80 1.51
CA VAL A 86 -13.57 7.17 1.10
C VAL A 86 -14.68 7.16 0.04
N TRP A 87 -14.55 6.35 -1.01
CA TRP A 87 -15.59 6.29 -2.05
C TRP A 87 -16.91 5.75 -1.52
N MET A 88 -16.88 4.77 -0.62
CA MET A 88 -18.07 4.20 -0.01
C MET A 88 -18.79 5.18 0.93
N ASP A 89 -18.05 6.02 1.65
CA ASP A 89 -18.59 6.94 2.63
C ASP A 89 -19.09 8.26 2.01
N TYR A 90 -18.40 8.79 1.00
CA TYR A 90 -18.64 10.12 0.47
C TYR A 90 -19.36 10.15 -0.87
N VAL A 91 -19.30 9.10 -1.67
CA VAL A 91 -19.94 9.04 -2.99
C VAL A 91 -21.26 8.29 -2.91
N ARG A 92 -22.37 9.00 -3.00
CA ARG A 92 -23.72 8.43 -2.89
C ARG A 92 -24.22 7.73 -4.15
N PRO A 93 -24.09 8.30 -5.38
CA PRO A 93 -24.57 7.64 -6.60
C PRO A 93 -23.83 6.32 -6.86
N THR A 94 -24.56 5.22 -6.96
CA THR A 94 -23.97 3.88 -7.10
C THR A 94 -23.14 3.74 -8.37
N GLY A 95 -23.59 4.30 -9.50
CA GLY A 95 -22.87 4.22 -10.78
C GLY A 95 -21.51 4.94 -10.72
N ILE A 96 -21.47 6.14 -10.17
CA ILE A 96 -20.23 6.92 -10.01
C ILE A 96 -19.29 6.23 -9.02
N ARG A 97 -19.82 5.72 -7.93
CA ARG A 97 -19.02 4.97 -6.93
C ARG A 97 -18.37 3.73 -7.53
N LEU A 98 -19.10 2.94 -8.30
CA LEU A 98 -18.55 1.78 -8.99
C LEU A 98 -17.49 2.17 -10.01
N ALA A 99 -17.70 3.23 -10.78
CA ALA A 99 -16.71 3.75 -11.73
C ALA A 99 -15.42 4.16 -11.00
N LEU A 100 -15.53 4.88 -9.89
CA LEU A 100 -14.36 5.30 -9.09
C LEU A 100 -13.61 4.11 -8.49
N LEU A 101 -14.32 3.09 -8.01
CA LEU A 101 -13.69 1.86 -7.51
C LEU A 101 -12.91 1.14 -8.61
N VAL A 102 -13.50 0.99 -9.80
CA VAL A 102 -12.85 0.36 -10.95
C VAL A 102 -11.62 1.15 -11.39
N VAL A 103 -11.75 2.47 -11.54
CA VAL A 103 -10.62 3.34 -11.90
C VAL A 103 -9.48 3.24 -10.87
N THR A 104 -9.82 3.22 -9.59
CA THR A 104 -8.83 3.06 -8.51
C THR A 104 -8.08 1.74 -8.62
N ILE A 105 -8.79 0.62 -8.82
CA ILE A 105 -8.17 -0.70 -9.01
C ILE A 105 -7.23 -0.71 -10.21
N LEU A 106 -7.67 -0.21 -11.35
CA LEU A 106 -6.86 -0.15 -12.57
C LEU A 106 -5.60 0.70 -12.37
N TRP A 107 -5.74 1.82 -11.69
CA TRP A 107 -4.61 2.70 -11.36
C TRP A 107 -3.59 2.01 -10.45
N LEU A 108 -4.07 1.34 -9.41
CA LEU A 108 -3.18 0.62 -8.47
C LEU A 108 -2.48 -0.56 -9.14
N VAL A 109 -3.17 -1.30 -10.01
CA VAL A 109 -2.56 -2.39 -10.81
C VAL A 109 -1.48 -1.83 -11.74
N PHE A 110 -1.77 -0.72 -12.43
CA PHE A 110 -0.78 -0.04 -13.25
C PHE A 110 0.46 0.37 -12.44
N CYS A 111 0.26 0.97 -11.26
CA CYS A 111 1.37 1.34 -10.36
C CYS A 111 2.18 0.11 -9.92
N ALA A 112 1.53 -1.01 -9.64
CA ALA A 112 2.21 -2.26 -9.25
C ALA A 112 3.12 -2.77 -10.37
N LEU A 113 2.59 -2.86 -11.58
CA LEU A 113 3.33 -3.34 -12.75
C LEU A 113 4.49 -2.40 -13.12
N TRP A 114 4.23 -1.10 -13.09
CA TRP A 114 5.24 -0.09 -13.37
C TRP A 114 6.38 -0.11 -12.34
N SER A 115 6.04 -0.22 -11.07
CA SER A 115 7.02 -0.33 -9.97
C SER A 115 7.89 -1.58 -10.11
N ALA A 116 7.29 -2.73 -10.44
CA ALA A 116 8.03 -3.96 -10.68
C ALA A 116 8.99 -3.80 -11.86
N GLN A 117 8.55 -3.19 -12.96
CA GLN A 117 9.38 -2.91 -14.13
C GLN A 117 10.59 -2.04 -13.76
N ILE A 118 10.38 -0.97 -12.99
CA ILE A 118 11.46 -0.08 -12.54
C ILE A 118 12.46 -0.86 -11.68
N LEU A 119 11.99 -1.62 -10.69
CA LEU A 119 12.86 -2.37 -9.77
C LEU A 119 13.74 -3.38 -10.49
N TRP A 120 13.22 -4.04 -11.52
CA TRP A 120 13.99 -5.02 -12.29
C TRP A 120 14.82 -4.44 -13.43
N SER A 121 14.65 -3.16 -13.74
CA SER A 121 15.49 -2.45 -14.70
C SER A 121 16.80 -1.91 -14.11
N VAL A 122 16.90 -1.90 -12.81
CA VAL A 122 18.11 -1.42 -12.08
C VAL A 122 19.19 -2.51 -11.92
#